data_b5cad2dded3104a5f96d2cfae8e32884
#
_entry.id   b5cad2dded3104a5f96d2cfae8e32884
#
_cell.length_a   1.000
_cell.length_b   1.000
_cell.length_c   1.000
_cell.angle_alpha   90.00
_cell.angle_beta   90.00
_cell.angle_gamma   90.00
#
_symmetry.space_group_name_H-M   'P 1'
#
loop_
_entity.id
_entity.type
_entity.pdbx_description
1 polymer ?
#
loop_
_entity_poly.entity_id
_entity_poly.type
_entity_poly.pdbx_seq_one_letter_code
_entity_poly.pdbx_strand_id
1 'polypeptide(L)'
;MNVIHTTLPVGATAPFTIIHLSDTHLTYADLRDGQRKVDLIDWRLPSFPNAEKVLAEAGELSRELNAPIFHTGDLIDYVSLANLEAVKAFTDTHDVYMATGNHEFSLYVGEAKEDAAYRNQSLPAVQACFGNNIRMDSRVVNGVNFVALDNGYYLFEPEQFEFLKGEVGKGLPMVLMMHTPLYDPKFYERMMSYCPCAYLMGVPEELMVGYPPDRYIQQKADEVTLEMMEYIAKEPLIKYILTGHQHFDFESVYAERVPQIETGIETARVIEFV
;
A
#
# COMPACT_ATOMS: atom_id res chain seq x y z
N MET A 1 -7.90 17.65 -2.75
CA MET A 1 -7.01 16.75 -2.01
C MET A 1 -6.37 17.50 -0.84
N ASN A 2 -6.23 16.88 0.32
CA ASN A 2 -5.46 17.42 1.46
C ASN A 2 -3.95 17.23 1.20
N VAL A 3 -3.10 18.19 1.59
CA VAL A 3 -1.64 18.07 1.45
C VAL A 3 -0.99 18.21 2.83
N ILE A 4 -0.25 17.17 3.25
CA ILE A 4 0.48 17.15 4.51
C ILE A 4 1.98 17.18 4.18
N HIS A 5 2.74 18.05 4.84
CA HIS A 5 4.19 18.12 4.71
C HIS A 5 4.87 17.45 5.91
N THR A 6 5.83 16.58 5.64
CA THR A 6 6.58 15.83 6.65
C THR A 6 8.06 15.82 6.29
N THR A 7 8.95 16.02 7.26
CA THR A 7 10.41 15.85 7.09
C THR A 7 10.85 14.63 7.89
N LEU A 8 11.54 13.69 7.25
CA LEU A 8 11.99 12.44 7.84
C LEU A 8 13.53 12.33 7.82
N PRO A 9 14.18 12.35 8.98
CA PRO A 9 15.62 12.12 9.08
C PRO A 9 15.92 10.62 8.83
N VAL A 10 16.49 10.32 7.69
CA VAL A 10 16.82 8.95 7.28
C VAL A 10 18.31 8.74 7.04
N GLY A 11 19.08 9.84 6.98
CA GLY A 11 20.49 9.82 6.64
C GLY A 11 20.72 9.77 5.13
N ALA A 12 19.91 10.50 4.37
CA ALA A 12 20.08 10.66 2.94
C ALA A 12 21.41 11.37 2.61
N THR A 13 22.04 11.00 1.48
CA THR A 13 23.28 11.66 1.02
C THR A 13 23.06 13.10 0.54
N ALA A 14 21.83 13.42 0.16
CA ALA A 14 21.32 14.77 -0.16
C ALA A 14 19.80 14.77 0.05
N PRO A 15 19.20 15.90 0.51
CA PRO A 15 17.76 16.00 0.67
C PRO A 15 17.03 15.75 -0.66
N PHE A 16 15.86 15.11 -0.57
CA PHE A 16 14.97 14.90 -1.71
C PHE A 16 13.51 14.75 -1.23
N THR A 17 12.59 14.93 -2.15
CA THR A 17 11.15 14.90 -1.86
C THR A 17 10.48 13.79 -2.66
N ILE A 18 9.53 13.12 -2.03
CA ILE A 18 8.56 12.25 -2.69
C ILE A 18 7.13 12.70 -2.34
N ILE A 19 6.16 12.23 -3.11
CA ILE A 19 4.74 12.35 -2.77
C ILE A 19 4.22 10.96 -2.43
N HIS A 20 3.86 10.74 -1.17
CA HIS A 20 3.23 9.50 -0.73
C HIS A 20 1.72 9.60 -0.88
N LEU A 21 1.15 8.66 -1.64
CA LEU A 21 -0.28 8.46 -1.85
C LEU A 21 -0.68 7.05 -1.47
N SER A 22 -1.94 6.85 -1.12
CA SER A 22 -2.57 5.54 -0.95
C SER A 22 -4.07 5.62 -1.21
N ASP A 23 -4.68 4.46 -1.44
CA ASP A 23 -6.14 4.28 -1.42
C ASP A 23 -6.90 5.25 -2.33
N THR A 24 -6.44 5.42 -3.57
CA THR A 24 -7.11 6.29 -4.55
C THR A 24 -8.44 5.70 -5.01
N HIS A 25 -8.54 4.36 -5.17
CA HIS A 25 -9.74 3.62 -5.54
C HIS A 25 -10.44 4.12 -6.80
N LEU A 26 -9.71 4.23 -7.92
CA LEU A 26 -10.34 4.50 -9.21
C LEU A 26 -11.42 3.45 -9.51
N THR A 27 -12.60 3.93 -9.89
CA THR A 27 -13.80 3.09 -10.04
C THR A 27 -14.35 3.21 -11.47
N TYR A 28 -13.58 2.73 -12.45
CA TYR A 28 -13.97 2.76 -13.85
C TYR A 28 -14.28 1.35 -14.36
N ALA A 29 -15.32 1.25 -15.18
CA ALA A 29 -15.64 0.09 -15.99
C ALA A 29 -16.45 0.53 -17.21
N ASP A 30 -16.40 -0.26 -18.28
CA ASP A 30 -17.25 -0.08 -19.45
C ASP A 30 -17.81 -1.43 -19.95
N LEU A 31 -18.54 -1.43 -21.05
CA LEU A 31 -19.19 -2.63 -21.55
C LEU A 31 -18.22 -3.77 -21.91
N ARG A 32 -16.94 -3.48 -22.15
CA ARG A 32 -15.88 -4.49 -22.35
C ARG A 32 -15.61 -5.30 -21.08
N ASP A 33 -15.86 -4.70 -19.92
CA ASP A 33 -15.66 -5.32 -18.59
C ASP A 33 -16.85 -6.19 -18.15
N GLY A 34 -17.96 -6.12 -18.91
CA GLY A 34 -19.21 -6.80 -18.59
C GLY A 34 -20.10 -6.03 -17.62
N GLN A 35 -21.42 -6.26 -17.72
CA GLN A 35 -22.43 -5.49 -17.01
C GLN A 35 -22.21 -5.50 -15.48
N ARG A 36 -21.80 -6.63 -14.90
CA ARG A 36 -21.56 -6.75 -13.45
C ARG A 36 -20.52 -5.74 -12.94
N LYS A 37 -19.47 -5.44 -13.71
CA LYS A 37 -18.47 -4.44 -13.32
C LYS A 37 -18.97 -3.03 -13.55
N VAL A 38 -19.75 -2.80 -14.59
CA VAL A 38 -20.43 -1.51 -14.80
C VAL A 38 -21.37 -1.20 -13.64
N ASP A 39 -22.13 -2.19 -13.16
CA ASP A 39 -23.04 -2.02 -12.03
C ASP A 39 -22.29 -1.73 -10.70
N LEU A 40 -21.02 -2.15 -10.58
CA LEU A 40 -20.19 -1.81 -9.42
C LEU A 40 -19.92 -0.31 -9.30
N ILE A 41 -19.87 0.43 -10.39
CA ILE A 41 -19.60 1.88 -10.38
C ILE A 41 -20.63 2.59 -9.48
N ASP A 42 -21.92 2.35 -9.71
CA ASP A 42 -22.99 3.00 -8.93
C ASP A 42 -22.93 2.68 -7.44
N TRP A 43 -22.44 1.49 -7.10
CA TRP A 43 -22.29 1.05 -5.72
C TRP A 43 -21.02 1.62 -5.05
N ARG A 44 -19.89 1.68 -5.79
CA ARG A 44 -18.59 2.02 -5.21
C ARG A 44 -18.25 3.52 -5.28
N LEU A 45 -18.66 4.20 -6.35
CA LEU A 45 -18.39 5.62 -6.53
C LEU A 45 -18.80 6.51 -5.33
N PRO A 46 -19.92 6.26 -4.62
CA PRO A 46 -20.25 7.03 -3.42
C PRO A 46 -19.24 6.91 -2.28
N SER A 47 -18.44 5.82 -2.22
CA SER A 47 -17.38 5.66 -1.23
C SER A 47 -16.11 6.43 -1.59
N PHE A 48 -15.83 6.62 -2.90
CA PHE A 48 -14.63 7.28 -3.41
C PHE A 48 -14.95 8.33 -4.47
N PRO A 49 -15.78 9.34 -4.16
CA PRO A 49 -16.31 10.27 -5.16
C PRO A 49 -15.26 11.21 -5.77
N ASN A 50 -14.11 11.32 -5.12
CA ASN A 50 -13.03 12.22 -5.53
C ASN A 50 -11.80 11.50 -6.09
N ALA A 51 -11.84 10.18 -6.31
CA ALA A 51 -10.69 9.38 -6.74
C ALA A 51 -9.96 9.96 -7.95
N GLU A 52 -10.70 10.26 -9.03
CA GLU A 52 -10.14 10.87 -10.25
C GLU A 52 -9.50 12.23 -9.99
N LYS A 53 -10.19 13.08 -9.21
CA LYS A 53 -9.69 14.40 -8.83
C LYS A 53 -8.41 14.31 -8.02
N VAL A 54 -8.36 13.40 -7.04
CA VAL A 54 -7.18 13.17 -6.19
C VAL A 54 -5.98 12.77 -7.03
N LEU A 55 -6.17 11.82 -7.96
CA LEU A 55 -5.09 11.38 -8.83
C LEU A 55 -4.60 12.50 -9.76
N ALA A 56 -5.50 13.29 -10.33
CA ALA A 56 -5.15 14.43 -11.17
C ALA A 56 -4.36 15.51 -10.39
N GLU A 57 -4.84 15.90 -9.20
CA GLU A 57 -4.18 16.87 -8.32
C GLU A 57 -2.81 16.35 -7.85
N ALA A 58 -2.66 15.04 -7.57
CA ALA A 58 -1.39 14.43 -7.24
C ALA A 58 -0.39 14.48 -8.41
N GLY A 59 -0.87 14.25 -9.63
CA GLY A 59 -0.06 14.41 -10.84
C GLY A 59 0.40 15.85 -11.08
N GLU A 60 -0.45 16.84 -10.80
CA GLU A 60 -0.08 18.25 -10.85
C GLU A 60 0.99 18.59 -9.80
N LEU A 61 0.78 18.16 -8.56
CA LEU A 61 1.72 18.34 -7.45
C LEU A 61 3.08 17.70 -7.75
N SER A 62 3.08 16.49 -8.36
CA SER A 62 4.30 15.80 -8.79
C SER A 62 5.10 16.62 -9.80
N ARG A 63 4.43 17.23 -10.78
CA ARG A 63 5.08 18.10 -11.77
C ARG A 63 5.59 19.40 -11.14
N GLU A 64 4.81 20.04 -10.27
CA GLU A 64 5.17 21.29 -9.58
C GLU A 64 6.41 21.11 -8.69
N LEU A 65 6.48 20.02 -7.94
CA LEU A 65 7.59 19.72 -7.04
C LEU A 65 8.75 18.98 -7.71
N ASN A 66 8.57 18.54 -8.96
CA ASN A 66 9.47 17.61 -9.64
C ASN A 66 9.82 16.41 -8.75
N ALA A 67 8.81 15.82 -8.13
CA ALA A 67 8.93 14.74 -7.17
C ALA A 67 8.18 13.49 -7.65
N PRO A 68 8.74 12.27 -7.49
CA PRO A 68 8.05 11.04 -7.85
C PRO A 68 6.87 10.77 -6.89
N ILE A 69 5.87 10.03 -7.39
CA ILE A 69 4.77 9.53 -6.60
C ILE A 69 5.10 8.12 -6.11
N PHE A 70 5.05 7.92 -4.80
CA PHE A 70 5.21 6.63 -4.14
C PHE A 70 3.86 6.21 -3.59
N HIS A 71 3.26 5.19 -4.20
CA HIS A 71 1.89 4.77 -3.91
C HIS A 71 1.87 3.45 -3.15
N THR A 72 1.15 3.41 -2.03
CA THR A 72 1.10 2.23 -1.16
C THR A 72 -0.17 1.40 -1.32
N GLY A 73 -0.71 1.33 -2.53
CA GLY A 73 -1.75 0.37 -2.89
C GLY A 73 -3.17 0.94 -2.96
N ASP A 74 -4.07 0.12 -3.48
CA ASP A 74 -5.47 0.45 -3.73
C ASP A 74 -5.63 1.69 -4.63
N LEU A 75 -4.82 1.76 -5.71
CA LEU A 75 -4.97 2.78 -6.74
C LEU A 75 -6.25 2.57 -7.55
N ILE A 76 -6.63 1.30 -7.77
CA ILE A 76 -7.92 0.92 -8.38
C ILE A 76 -8.80 0.22 -7.33
N ASP A 77 -10.11 0.34 -7.47
CA ASP A 77 -11.07 -0.31 -6.57
C ASP A 77 -11.38 -1.77 -6.97
N TYR A 78 -11.19 -2.11 -8.23
CA TYR A 78 -11.26 -3.46 -8.79
C TYR A 78 -10.62 -3.51 -10.18
N VAL A 79 -10.21 -4.69 -10.58
CA VAL A 79 -9.61 -4.92 -11.90
C VAL A 79 -10.66 -4.78 -13.00
N SER A 80 -10.49 -3.80 -13.90
CA SER A 80 -11.25 -3.60 -15.11
C SER A 80 -10.33 -3.10 -16.23
N LEU A 81 -10.71 -3.28 -17.48
CA LEU A 81 -9.96 -2.71 -18.60
C LEU A 81 -9.89 -1.19 -18.52
N ALA A 82 -11.03 -0.56 -18.19
CA ALA A 82 -11.10 0.89 -18.07
C ALA A 82 -10.20 1.43 -16.92
N ASN A 83 -10.15 0.76 -15.75
CA ASN A 83 -9.22 1.13 -14.67
C ASN A 83 -7.77 0.96 -15.10
N LEU A 84 -7.41 -0.18 -15.71
CA LEU A 84 -6.04 -0.44 -16.13
C LEU A 84 -5.57 0.53 -17.22
N GLU A 85 -6.43 0.91 -18.16
CA GLU A 85 -6.15 1.93 -19.17
C GLU A 85 -5.90 3.30 -18.51
N ALA A 86 -6.72 3.70 -17.53
CA ALA A 86 -6.56 4.96 -16.82
C ALA A 86 -5.24 4.99 -16.00
N VAL A 87 -4.96 3.91 -15.26
CA VAL A 87 -3.69 3.76 -14.52
C VAL A 87 -2.50 3.83 -15.46
N LYS A 88 -2.54 3.07 -16.57
CA LYS A 88 -1.46 3.08 -17.56
C LYS A 88 -1.21 4.47 -18.15
N ALA A 89 -2.27 5.19 -18.50
CA ALA A 89 -2.16 6.56 -19.00
C ALA A 89 -1.52 7.51 -17.97
N PHE A 90 -1.82 7.32 -16.68
CA PHE A 90 -1.22 8.09 -15.59
C PHE A 90 0.26 7.76 -15.39
N THR A 91 0.61 6.47 -15.30
CA THR A 91 1.99 6.01 -15.08
C THR A 91 2.91 6.25 -16.28
N ASP A 92 2.39 6.35 -17.50
CA ASP A 92 3.17 6.71 -18.68
C ASP A 92 3.63 8.18 -18.67
N THR A 93 3.00 9.03 -17.85
CA THR A 93 3.27 10.48 -17.80
C THR A 93 3.82 10.96 -16.46
N HIS A 94 3.83 10.11 -15.44
CA HIS A 94 4.33 10.40 -14.10
C HIS A 94 5.27 9.29 -13.62
N ASP A 95 6.28 9.67 -12.82
CA ASP A 95 7.16 8.70 -12.15
C ASP A 95 6.43 8.13 -10.92
N VAL A 96 5.84 6.97 -11.09
CA VAL A 96 5.10 6.25 -10.05
C VAL A 96 5.87 5.02 -9.60
N TYR A 97 6.11 4.89 -8.31
CA TYR A 97 6.67 3.70 -7.66
C TYR A 97 5.62 3.05 -6.77
N MET A 98 5.21 1.81 -7.07
CA MET A 98 4.02 1.16 -6.54
C MET A 98 4.36 0.01 -5.60
N ALA A 99 3.74 0.00 -4.42
CA ALA A 99 3.49 -1.20 -3.60
C ALA A 99 1.99 -1.51 -3.67
N THR A 100 1.60 -2.73 -4.04
CA THR A 100 0.19 -3.07 -4.27
C THR A 100 -0.60 -3.27 -2.98
N GLY A 101 -1.89 -2.91 -3.05
CA GLY A 101 -2.89 -3.27 -2.06
C GLY A 101 -3.74 -4.48 -2.47
N ASN A 102 -4.78 -4.76 -1.71
CA ASN A 102 -5.66 -5.89 -1.99
C ASN A 102 -6.63 -5.63 -3.15
N HIS A 103 -6.97 -4.39 -3.43
CA HIS A 103 -7.86 -4.01 -4.52
C HIS A 103 -7.22 -4.12 -5.91
N GLU A 104 -5.89 -4.04 -6.03
CA GLU A 104 -5.18 -4.25 -7.30
C GLU A 104 -5.47 -5.61 -7.93
N PHE A 105 -5.83 -6.61 -7.14
CA PHE A 105 -6.10 -7.96 -7.63
C PHE A 105 -7.57 -8.37 -7.51
N SER A 106 -8.43 -7.51 -6.94
CA SER A 106 -9.85 -7.77 -6.77
C SER A 106 -10.58 -7.74 -8.11
N LEU A 107 -11.12 -8.88 -8.56
CA LEU A 107 -11.94 -8.93 -9.77
C LEU A 107 -13.32 -8.30 -9.54
N TYR A 108 -13.84 -8.45 -8.32
CA TYR A 108 -15.09 -7.85 -7.86
C TYR A 108 -14.98 -7.52 -6.37
N VAL A 109 -15.46 -6.35 -5.99
CA VAL A 109 -15.47 -5.94 -4.58
C VAL A 109 -16.38 -6.86 -3.76
N GLY A 110 -15.94 -7.22 -2.55
CA GLY A 110 -16.67 -8.09 -1.64
C GLY A 110 -16.50 -9.60 -1.87
N GLU A 111 -15.69 -10.00 -2.83
CA GLU A 111 -15.28 -11.38 -3.03
C GLU A 111 -14.04 -11.71 -2.20
N ALA A 112 -14.11 -11.96 -0.95
CA ALA A 112 -12.97 -12.30 -0.09
C ALA A 112 -12.22 -13.58 -0.56
N LYS A 113 -11.53 -13.50 -1.70
CA LYS A 113 -10.73 -14.57 -2.32
C LYS A 113 -9.27 -14.13 -2.40
N GLU A 114 -8.68 -13.91 -1.26
CA GLU A 114 -7.35 -13.35 -1.15
C GLU A 114 -6.30 -14.45 -1.06
N ASP A 115 -6.09 -15.16 -2.16
CA ASP A 115 -5.06 -16.17 -2.31
C ASP A 115 -4.23 -15.96 -3.59
N ALA A 116 -3.09 -16.66 -3.68
CA ALA A 116 -2.18 -16.55 -4.81
C ALA A 116 -2.84 -16.93 -6.15
N ALA A 117 -3.78 -17.89 -6.17
CA ALA A 117 -4.46 -18.32 -7.39
C ALA A 117 -5.42 -17.23 -7.90
N TYR A 118 -6.11 -16.55 -6.99
CA TYR A 118 -6.97 -15.42 -7.32
C TYR A 118 -6.15 -14.23 -7.82
N ARG A 119 -5.10 -13.85 -7.10
CA ARG A 119 -4.17 -12.79 -7.51
C ARG A 119 -3.60 -13.02 -8.91
N ASN A 120 -3.14 -14.23 -9.19
CA ASN A 120 -2.48 -14.57 -10.44
C ASN A 120 -3.41 -14.46 -11.67
N GLN A 121 -4.73 -14.36 -11.49
CA GLN A 121 -5.67 -14.14 -12.59
C GLN A 121 -5.49 -12.74 -13.22
N SER A 122 -5.18 -11.74 -12.42
CA SER A 122 -5.06 -10.35 -12.88
C SER A 122 -3.62 -9.81 -12.82
N LEU A 123 -2.72 -10.44 -12.07
CA LEU A 123 -1.35 -9.98 -11.86
C LEU A 123 -0.62 -9.55 -13.15
N PRO A 124 -0.62 -10.31 -14.27
CA PRO A 124 0.09 -9.89 -15.47
C PRO A 124 -0.46 -8.60 -16.08
N ALA A 125 -1.78 -8.41 -16.04
CA ALA A 125 -2.44 -7.22 -16.59
C ALA A 125 -2.19 -5.99 -15.70
N VAL A 126 -2.25 -6.16 -14.37
CA VAL A 126 -1.95 -5.09 -13.41
C VAL A 126 -0.47 -4.72 -13.47
N GLN A 127 0.44 -5.71 -13.50
CA GLN A 127 1.89 -5.47 -13.64
C GLN A 127 2.25 -4.65 -14.88
N ALA A 128 1.53 -4.85 -15.98
CA ALA A 128 1.78 -4.11 -17.22
C ALA A 128 1.52 -2.59 -17.10
N CYS A 129 0.82 -2.16 -16.06
CA CYS A 129 0.55 -0.74 -15.79
C CYS A 129 1.70 -0.03 -15.07
N PHE A 130 2.66 -0.76 -14.50
CA PHE A 130 3.72 -0.21 -13.64
C PHE A 130 5.12 -0.54 -14.14
N GLY A 131 6.06 0.37 -13.92
CA GLY A 131 7.46 0.19 -14.31
C GLY A 131 8.27 -0.65 -13.34
N ASN A 132 7.85 -0.75 -12.08
CA ASN A 132 8.50 -1.60 -11.07
C ASN A 132 7.80 -2.94 -10.92
N ASN A 133 8.47 -3.92 -10.33
CA ASN A 133 7.82 -5.17 -9.95
C ASN A 133 6.89 -4.91 -8.76
N ILE A 134 5.59 -5.03 -8.99
CA ILE A 134 4.55 -4.69 -7.99
C ILE A 134 4.43 -5.70 -6.85
N ARG A 135 5.09 -6.85 -6.95
CA ARG A 135 5.13 -7.86 -5.89
C ARG A 135 6.23 -7.58 -4.87
N MET A 136 7.40 -7.22 -5.33
CA MET A 136 8.56 -6.83 -4.54
C MET A 136 9.58 -6.15 -5.43
N ASP A 137 10.01 -4.97 -5.04
CA ASP A 137 11.02 -4.20 -5.77
C ASP A 137 11.81 -3.30 -4.82
N SER A 138 12.94 -2.78 -5.29
CA SER A 138 13.69 -1.77 -4.55
C SER A 138 14.15 -0.63 -5.45
N ARG A 139 14.10 0.59 -4.93
CA ARG A 139 14.55 1.80 -5.60
C ARG A 139 15.43 2.64 -4.66
N VAL A 140 16.66 2.90 -5.06
CA VAL A 140 17.55 3.74 -4.28
C VAL A 140 17.47 5.19 -4.76
N VAL A 141 17.20 6.12 -3.85
CA VAL A 141 17.18 7.56 -4.08
C VAL A 141 18.08 8.24 -3.05
N ASN A 142 19.11 8.94 -3.49
CA ASN A 142 20.05 9.66 -2.64
C ASN A 142 20.56 8.86 -1.43
N GLY A 143 20.91 7.57 -1.65
CA GLY A 143 21.43 6.68 -0.62
C GLY A 143 20.39 6.06 0.30
N VAL A 144 19.11 6.32 0.10
CA VAL A 144 17.99 5.68 0.80
C VAL A 144 17.39 4.58 -0.08
N ASN A 145 17.22 3.39 0.46
CA ASN A 145 16.64 2.26 -0.23
C ASN A 145 15.13 2.14 0.10
N PHE A 146 14.27 2.41 -0.88
CA PHE A 146 12.83 2.19 -0.79
C PHE A 146 12.52 0.77 -1.24
N VAL A 147 11.93 -0.02 -0.36
CA VAL A 147 11.59 -1.42 -0.61
C VAL A 147 10.08 -1.57 -0.62
N ALA A 148 9.51 -1.80 -1.81
CA ALA A 148 8.10 -2.07 -2.01
C ALA A 148 7.82 -3.57 -1.83
N LEU A 149 6.81 -3.91 -1.04
CA LEU A 149 6.39 -5.28 -0.74
C LEU A 149 4.87 -5.39 -0.85
N ASP A 150 4.39 -6.34 -1.64
CA ASP A 150 2.97 -6.72 -1.68
C ASP A 150 2.61 -7.46 -0.39
N ASN A 151 1.80 -6.82 0.45
CA ASN A 151 1.21 -7.42 1.64
C ASN A 151 -0.31 -7.21 1.72
N GLY A 152 -0.94 -6.90 0.60
CA GLY A 152 -2.37 -6.61 0.53
C GLY A 152 -3.26 -7.75 1.05
N TYR A 153 -2.77 -8.98 1.04
CA TYR A 153 -3.48 -10.15 1.58
C TYR A 153 -3.07 -10.52 3.02
N TYR A 154 -2.53 -9.56 3.78
CA TYR A 154 -2.12 -9.74 5.18
C TYR A 154 -1.03 -10.79 5.41
N LEU A 155 -0.33 -11.19 4.36
CA LEU A 155 0.73 -12.21 4.40
C LEU A 155 1.96 -11.73 3.65
N PHE A 156 3.12 -12.19 4.08
CA PHE A 156 4.35 -12.17 3.31
C PHE A 156 4.65 -13.57 2.76
N GLU A 157 5.30 -13.62 1.62
CA GLU A 157 5.76 -14.87 1.02
C GLU A 157 7.26 -15.10 1.28
N PRO A 158 7.73 -16.35 1.28
CA PRO A 158 9.15 -16.67 1.53
C PRO A 158 10.11 -15.91 0.61
N GLU A 159 9.74 -15.71 -0.66
CA GLU A 159 10.53 -14.98 -1.64
C GLU A 159 10.69 -13.51 -1.28
N GLN A 160 9.66 -12.88 -0.71
CA GLN A 160 9.72 -11.50 -0.23
C GLN A 160 10.63 -11.38 0.99
N PHE A 161 10.65 -12.37 1.86
CA PHE A 161 11.56 -12.38 3.00
C PHE A 161 13.03 -12.52 2.57
N GLU A 162 13.35 -13.42 1.63
CA GLU A 162 14.69 -13.53 1.08
C GLU A 162 15.10 -12.26 0.32
N PHE A 163 14.17 -11.65 -0.42
CA PHE A 163 14.39 -10.37 -1.08
C PHE A 163 14.74 -9.27 -0.07
N LEU A 164 13.95 -9.11 1.01
CA LEU A 164 14.23 -8.10 2.06
C LEU A 164 15.62 -8.29 2.69
N LYS A 165 16.02 -9.55 3.00
CA LYS A 165 17.37 -9.85 3.51
C LYS A 165 18.46 -9.43 2.51
N GLY A 166 18.22 -9.68 1.22
CA GLY A 166 19.12 -9.22 0.15
C GLY A 166 19.25 -7.69 0.11
N GLU A 167 18.14 -6.99 0.30
CA GLU A 167 18.11 -5.51 0.34
C GLU A 167 18.83 -4.94 1.58
N VAL A 168 18.69 -5.57 2.73
CA VAL A 168 19.46 -5.25 3.95
C VAL A 168 20.96 -5.42 3.70
N GLY A 169 21.36 -6.42 2.93
CA GLY A 169 22.75 -6.66 2.55
C GLY A 169 23.43 -5.51 1.79
N LYS A 170 22.65 -4.54 1.24
CA LYS A 170 23.18 -3.32 0.62
C LYS A 170 23.74 -2.32 1.63
N GLY A 171 23.40 -2.45 2.92
CA GLY A 171 23.86 -1.58 4.00
C GLY A 171 23.33 -0.14 3.96
N LEU A 172 22.25 0.13 3.22
CA LEU A 172 21.63 1.44 3.10
C LEU A 172 20.49 1.61 4.11
N PRO A 173 20.22 2.84 4.58
CA PRO A 173 18.99 3.10 5.31
C PRO A 173 17.78 2.81 4.41
N MET A 174 16.73 2.21 5.00
CA MET A 174 15.59 1.69 4.26
C MET A 174 14.27 2.31 4.70
N VAL A 175 13.40 2.54 3.73
CA VAL A 175 11.99 2.85 3.94
C VAL A 175 11.18 1.72 3.30
N LEU A 176 10.41 1.00 4.11
CA LEU A 176 9.50 -0.01 3.59
C LEU A 176 8.22 0.66 3.08
N MET A 177 7.74 0.19 1.95
CA MET A 177 6.46 0.56 1.36
C MET A 177 5.59 -0.68 1.29
N MET A 178 4.45 -0.65 1.92
CA MET A 178 3.49 -1.74 1.90
C MET A 178 2.08 -1.19 2.09
N HIS A 179 1.07 -1.93 1.74
CA HIS A 179 -0.30 -1.45 1.83
C HIS A 179 -0.86 -1.59 3.26
N THR A 180 -0.92 -2.83 3.74
CA THR A 180 -1.51 -3.13 5.04
C THR A 180 -0.54 -2.78 6.17
N PRO A 181 -0.95 -1.94 7.15
CA PRO A 181 -0.11 -1.59 8.29
C PRO A 181 0.18 -2.81 9.17
N LEU A 182 1.38 -2.83 9.75
CA LEU A 182 1.77 -3.80 10.74
C LEU A 182 1.10 -3.50 12.09
N TYR A 183 0.76 -4.54 12.83
CA TYR A 183 0.14 -4.40 14.15
C TYR A 183 0.99 -3.57 15.10
N ASP A 184 0.37 -2.58 15.70
CA ASP A 184 0.80 -1.94 16.94
C ASP A 184 -0.43 -1.68 17.85
N PRO A 185 -0.23 -1.62 19.18
CA PRO A 185 -1.36 -1.48 20.10
C PRO A 185 -2.20 -0.23 19.88
N LYS A 186 -1.60 0.91 19.57
CA LYS A 186 -2.29 2.17 19.32
C LYS A 186 -3.17 2.10 18.09
N PHE A 187 -2.64 1.50 17.01
CA PHE A 187 -3.38 1.36 15.76
C PHE A 187 -4.53 0.36 15.94
N TYR A 188 -4.24 -0.75 16.64
CA TYR A 188 -5.26 -1.74 16.98
C TYR A 188 -6.41 -1.11 17.78
N GLU A 189 -6.13 -0.38 18.85
CA GLU A 189 -7.14 0.31 19.66
C GLU A 189 -7.98 1.29 18.81
N ARG A 190 -7.32 2.04 17.92
CA ARG A 190 -7.99 2.96 17.01
C ARG A 190 -8.98 2.23 16.12
N MET A 191 -8.56 1.15 15.47
CA MET A 191 -9.41 0.36 14.57
C MET A 191 -10.56 -0.31 15.32
N MET A 192 -10.30 -0.98 16.43
CA MET A 192 -11.31 -1.66 17.22
C MET A 192 -12.34 -0.73 17.87
N SER A 193 -12.09 0.57 17.87
CA SER A 193 -13.06 1.54 18.40
C SER A 193 -14.30 1.73 17.52
N TYR A 194 -14.25 1.31 16.24
CA TYR A 194 -15.37 1.48 15.29
C TYR A 194 -15.48 0.34 14.24
N CYS A 195 -14.50 -0.55 14.16
CA CYS A 195 -14.50 -1.69 13.24
C CYS A 195 -14.65 -3.02 13.97
N PRO A 196 -15.21 -4.06 13.33
CA PRO A 196 -15.34 -5.39 13.92
C PRO A 196 -14.02 -6.17 13.97
N CYS A 197 -12.97 -5.69 13.30
CA CYS A 197 -11.62 -6.23 13.29
C CYS A 197 -10.63 -5.12 12.95
N ALA A 198 -9.34 -5.32 13.23
CA ALA A 198 -8.35 -4.25 13.14
C ALA A 198 -7.87 -3.97 11.71
N TYR A 199 -8.02 -4.92 10.77
CA TYR A 199 -7.47 -4.81 9.42
C TYR A 199 -5.96 -4.47 9.42
N LEU A 200 -5.22 -5.06 10.35
CA LEU A 200 -3.77 -4.94 10.51
C LEU A 200 -3.10 -6.29 10.29
N MET A 201 -1.89 -6.27 9.79
CA MET A 201 -1.09 -7.47 9.60
C MET A 201 -0.41 -7.90 10.91
N GLY A 202 -0.49 -9.18 11.26
CA GLY A 202 0.19 -9.74 12.42
C GLY A 202 -0.41 -9.39 13.78
N VAL A 203 -1.72 -9.15 13.83
CA VAL A 203 -2.45 -9.03 15.10
C VAL A 203 -2.29 -10.32 15.90
N PRO A 204 -1.89 -10.26 17.20
CA PRO A 204 -1.84 -11.43 18.08
C PRO A 204 -3.16 -12.20 18.09
N GLU A 205 -3.09 -13.53 17.96
CA GLU A 205 -4.29 -14.36 17.80
C GLU A 205 -5.26 -14.23 18.99
N GLU A 206 -4.76 -14.02 20.19
CA GLU A 206 -5.54 -13.77 21.39
C GLU A 206 -6.35 -12.47 21.35
N LEU A 207 -5.94 -11.49 20.56
CA LEU A 207 -6.68 -10.24 20.33
C LEU A 207 -7.71 -10.35 19.20
N MET A 208 -7.67 -11.40 18.40
CA MET A 208 -8.61 -11.62 17.31
C MET A 208 -9.89 -12.33 17.78
N VAL A 209 -10.03 -12.61 19.07
CA VAL A 209 -11.24 -13.18 19.64
C VAL A 209 -12.42 -12.25 19.42
N GLY A 210 -13.45 -12.74 18.72
CA GLY A 210 -14.62 -11.93 18.38
C GLY A 210 -14.58 -11.31 16.97
N TYR A 211 -13.52 -11.49 16.21
CA TYR A 211 -13.52 -11.14 14.79
C TYR A 211 -14.57 -11.96 14.03
N PRO A 212 -15.20 -11.40 12.99
CA PRO A 212 -15.98 -12.21 12.04
C PRO A 212 -15.13 -13.37 11.51
N PRO A 213 -15.68 -14.60 11.35
CA PRO A 213 -14.89 -15.77 10.99
C PRO A 213 -14.09 -15.65 9.70
N ASP A 214 -14.64 -14.97 8.69
CA ASP A 214 -13.98 -14.68 7.43
C ASP A 214 -12.80 -13.72 7.63
N ARG A 215 -12.95 -12.73 8.50
CA ARG A 215 -11.90 -11.75 8.83
C ARG A 215 -10.79 -12.33 9.68
N TYR A 216 -11.14 -13.24 10.61
CA TYR A 216 -10.16 -14.00 11.37
C TYR A 216 -9.26 -14.82 10.43
N ILE A 217 -9.87 -15.58 9.49
CA ILE A 217 -9.10 -16.38 8.54
C ILE A 217 -8.22 -15.52 7.64
N GLN A 218 -8.74 -14.40 7.17
CA GLN A 218 -8.04 -13.46 6.28
C GLN A 218 -6.81 -12.83 6.95
N GLN A 219 -6.94 -12.41 8.22
CA GLN A 219 -5.92 -11.61 8.91
C GLN A 219 -4.99 -12.45 9.80
N LYS A 220 -5.22 -13.76 9.90
CA LYS A 220 -4.35 -14.64 10.67
C LYS A 220 -3.01 -14.79 9.96
N ALA A 221 -1.95 -14.27 10.58
CA ALA A 221 -0.60 -14.39 10.06
C ALA A 221 -0.11 -15.85 10.12
N ASP A 222 0.63 -16.25 9.08
CA ASP A 222 1.37 -17.51 9.06
C ASP A 222 2.78 -17.34 9.65
N GLU A 223 3.52 -18.46 9.74
CA GLU A 223 4.86 -18.50 10.33
C GLU A 223 5.84 -17.58 9.60
N VAL A 224 5.85 -17.61 8.26
CA VAL A 224 6.73 -16.78 7.43
C VAL A 224 6.47 -15.29 7.65
N THR A 225 5.21 -14.92 7.71
CA THR A 225 4.79 -13.53 7.97
C THR A 225 5.28 -13.07 9.34
N LEU A 226 5.09 -13.89 10.39
CA LEU A 226 5.54 -13.57 11.75
C LEU A 226 7.06 -13.46 11.84
N GLU A 227 7.81 -14.38 11.21
CA GLU A 227 9.27 -14.32 11.15
C GLU A 227 9.77 -13.06 10.45
N MET A 228 9.18 -12.69 9.31
CA MET A 228 9.55 -11.48 8.59
C MET A 228 9.21 -10.22 9.38
N MET A 229 8.06 -10.18 10.05
CA MET A 229 7.69 -9.08 10.94
C MET A 229 8.67 -8.94 12.11
N GLU A 230 9.10 -10.06 12.73
CA GLU A 230 10.11 -10.05 13.77
C GLU A 230 11.47 -9.55 13.24
N TYR A 231 11.83 -9.92 12.02
CA TYR A 231 13.02 -9.41 11.35
C TYR A 231 12.94 -7.89 11.12
N ILE A 232 11.83 -7.40 10.59
CA ILE A 232 11.58 -5.96 10.41
C ILE A 232 11.69 -5.21 11.74
N ALA A 233 11.15 -5.77 12.84
CA ALA A 233 11.21 -5.18 14.17
C ALA A 233 12.65 -4.99 14.68
N LYS A 234 13.57 -5.86 14.29
CA LYS A 234 14.96 -5.88 14.79
C LYS A 234 15.98 -5.21 13.87
N GLU A 235 15.66 -5.08 12.57
CA GLU A 235 16.62 -4.60 11.55
C GLU A 235 16.86 -3.08 11.67
N PRO A 236 18.07 -2.63 12.08
CA PRO A 236 18.33 -1.20 12.34
C PRO A 236 18.37 -0.33 11.07
N LEU A 237 18.56 -0.92 9.89
CA LEU A 237 18.54 -0.19 8.62
C LEU A 237 17.13 0.23 8.22
N ILE A 238 16.08 -0.46 8.67
CA ILE A 238 14.70 -0.06 8.45
C ILE A 238 14.36 1.12 9.34
N LYS A 239 14.16 2.29 8.73
CA LYS A 239 13.95 3.58 9.39
C LYS A 239 12.49 3.97 9.48
N TYR A 240 11.71 3.69 8.43
CA TYR A 240 10.30 4.04 8.33
C TYR A 240 9.52 2.98 7.57
N ILE A 241 8.22 2.93 7.84
CA ILE A 241 7.23 2.16 7.08
C ILE A 241 6.18 3.14 6.58
N LEU A 242 5.90 3.14 5.26
CA LEU A 242 4.82 3.88 4.63
C LEU A 242 3.69 2.90 4.28
N THR A 243 2.46 3.23 4.66
CA THR A 243 1.28 2.37 4.48
C THR A 243 0.04 3.14 4.03
N GLY A 244 -1.02 2.39 3.73
CA GLY A 244 -2.37 2.84 3.47
C GLY A 244 -3.40 1.91 4.11
N HIS A 245 -4.47 1.55 3.38
CA HIS A 245 -5.46 0.54 3.73
C HIS A 245 -6.58 1.01 4.68
N GLN A 246 -6.31 1.87 5.63
CA GLN A 246 -7.29 2.25 6.65
C GLN A 246 -8.08 3.51 6.29
N HIS A 247 -7.76 4.14 5.17
CA HIS A 247 -8.44 5.31 4.59
C HIS A 247 -8.39 6.59 5.45
N PHE A 248 -7.50 6.68 6.44
CA PHE A 248 -7.28 7.90 7.23
C PHE A 248 -5.79 8.11 7.52
N ASP A 249 -5.40 9.35 7.79
CA ASP A 249 -4.02 9.64 8.17
C ASP A 249 -3.74 9.20 9.60
N PHE A 250 -2.68 8.41 9.80
CA PHE A 250 -2.28 7.94 11.12
C PHE A 250 -0.77 7.77 11.24
N GLU A 251 -0.25 7.97 12.43
CA GLU A 251 1.16 7.74 12.74
C GLU A 251 1.28 6.88 14.00
N SER A 252 1.99 5.79 13.87
CA SER A 252 2.26 4.83 14.94
C SER A 252 3.73 4.44 14.97
N VAL A 253 4.09 3.55 15.89
CA VAL A 253 5.47 3.06 16.00
C VAL A 253 5.43 1.55 16.13
N TYR A 254 5.74 0.87 15.02
CA TYR A 254 5.83 -0.58 15.01
C TYR A 254 6.96 -1.09 15.90
N ALA A 255 6.64 -2.09 16.75
CA ALA A 255 7.57 -2.73 17.69
C ALA A 255 8.38 -1.72 18.53
N GLU A 256 7.76 -0.62 18.96
CA GLU A 256 8.35 0.46 19.76
C GLU A 256 9.60 1.10 19.10
N ARG A 257 9.85 0.84 17.82
CA ARG A 257 11.08 1.26 17.13
C ARG A 257 10.87 1.92 15.77
N VAL A 258 10.07 1.33 14.88
CA VAL A 258 9.97 1.78 13.50
C VAL A 258 8.74 2.68 13.34
N PRO A 259 8.91 3.99 13.11
CA PRO A 259 7.77 4.84 12.79
C PRO A 259 7.04 4.30 11.56
N GLN A 260 5.73 4.15 11.68
CA GLN A 260 4.82 3.71 10.65
C GLN A 260 3.86 4.84 10.33
N ILE A 261 3.81 5.23 9.06
CA ILE A 261 3.09 6.40 8.57
C ILE A 261 2.06 5.94 7.57
N GLU A 262 0.81 6.10 7.93
CA GLU A 262 -0.32 5.87 7.04
C GLU A 262 -0.77 7.15 6.38
N THR A 263 -1.02 7.09 5.08
CA THR A 263 -1.64 8.16 4.31
C THR A 263 -3.03 7.71 3.87
N GLY A 264 -4.03 8.47 4.28
CA GLY A 264 -5.43 8.17 4.02
C GLY A 264 -5.90 8.58 2.62
N ILE A 265 -7.14 8.22 2.31
CA ILE A 265 -7.81 8.67 1.08
C ILE A 265 -7.84 10.20 1.01
N GLU A 266 -7.84 10.73 -0.20
CA GLU A 266 -7.88 12.18 -0.46
C GLU A 266 -6.73 12.99 0.16
N THR A 267 -5.66 12.33 0.62
CA THR A 267 -4.46 12.96 1.17
C THR A 267 -3.25 12.65 0.30
N ALA A 268 -2.42 13.66 0.05
CA ALA A 268 -1.05 13.50 -0.43
C ALA A 268 -0.09 13.93 0.68
N ARG A 269 0.84 13.07 1.05
CA ARG A 269 1.89 13.44 1.99
C ARG A 269 3.17 13.75 1.21
N VAL A 270 3.57 15.02 1.22
CA VAL A 270 4.84 15.48 0.67
C VAL A 270 5.91 15.20 1.73
N ILE A 271 6.78 14.24 1.46
CA ILE A 271 7.82 13.82 2.39
C ILE A 271 9.18 14.28 1.90
N GLU A 272 9.83 15.12 2.70
CA GLU A 272 11.24 15.46 2.52
C GLU A 272 12.11 14.52 3.36
N PHE A 273 13.00 13.81 2.71
CA PHE A 273 14.00 12.96 3.35
C PHE A 273 15.33 13.72 3.47
N VAL A 274 15.90 13.70 4.70
CA VAL A 274 17.15 14.39 5.03
C VAL A 274 18.18 13.47 5.68
#